data_8951f975d1a62e37b59287d70ef44524
#
_entry.id   8951f975d1a62e37b59287d70ef44524
#
_cell.length_a   1.000
_cell.length_b   1.000
_cell.length_c   1.000
_cell.angle_alpha   90.00
_cell.angle_beta   90.00
_cell.angle_gamma   90.00
#
_symmetry.space_group_name_H-M   'P 1'
#
loop_
_entity.id
_entity.type
_entity.pdbx_description
1 polymer ?
#
loop_
_entity_poly.entity_id
_entity_poly.type
_entity_poly.pdbx_seq_one_letter_code
_entity_poly.pdbx_strand_id
1 'polypeptide(L)'
;MSDKEIQRLAVLQDVRDHRITQVRAAEILNLSTRQITRLLQKLNQDGVSGLAHASRGQPGHHRHDELLKSKCLSIISEHLLGFGPTLAHEKLSSIFDLNIPVETVRRWMMANDLWIPRSKRLKRPYQPRYNRDCFGELIQIDGSYHDWFEGRAAKCCLLVYIDDATGKLLHLRFCEAETTFDYMLSTRAYIEQYGKPLAFYSDKHSVFRVNQKSRKDSQITQFGRILNELNIDIIFANSPQAKGRVERANRTLQDRLIKEMRLEGISSIAEANAWLPCFIEHFNQ
;
A
#
# COMPACT_ATOMS: atom_id res chain seq x y z
N MET A 1 -21.75 -22.28 23.17
CA MET A 1 -20.97 -23.46 22.71
C MET A 1 -20.75 -23.33 21.21
N SER A 2 -19.63 -23.82 20.67
CA SER A 2 -19.43 -23.93 19.23
C SER A 2 -20.12 -25.18 18.68
N ASP A 3 -20.38 -25.24 17.38
CA ASP A 3 -21.00 -26.42 16.74
C ASP A 3 -20.24 -27.71 17.03
N LYS A 4 -18.88 -27.63 17.06
CA LYS A 4 -18.03 -28.78 17.46
C LYS A 4 -18.23 -29.22 18.91
N GLU A 5 -18.50 -28.30 19.82
CA GLU A 5 -18.76 -28.65 21.23
C GLU A 5 -20.16 -29.21 21.40
N ILE A 6 -21.15 -28.73 20.65
CA ILE A 6 -22.51 -29.30 20.63
C ILE A 6 -22.49 -30.71 20.09
N GLN A 7 -21.78 -30.96 18.96
CA GLN A 7 -21.61 -32.30 18.40
C GLN A 7 -20.91 -33.26 19.38
N ARG A 8 -19.83 -32.78 20.06
CA ARG A 8 -19.15 -33.56 21.09
C ARG A 8 -20.10 -33.91 22.24
N LEU A 9 -20.89 -32.98 22.70
CA LEU A 9 -21.84 -33.23 23.79
C LEU A 9 -22.83 -34.32 23.42
N ALA A 10 -23.45 -34.27 22.24
CA ALA A 10 -24.42 -35.26 21.78
C ALA A 10 -23.79 -36.68 21.74
N VAL A 11 -22.61 -36.81 21.10
CA VAL A 11 -21.93 -38.13 21.00
C VAL A 11 -21.48 -38.64 22.36
N LEU A 12 -21.00 -37.77 23.27
CA LEU A 12 -20.59 -38.19 24.60
C LEU A 12 -21.77 -38.60 25.52
N GLN A 13 -22.95 -37.99 25.31
CA GLN A 13 -24.18 -38.41 25.96
C GLN A 13 -24.59 -39.81 25.51
N ASP A 14 -24.50 -40.13 24.21
CA ASP A 14 -24.77 -41.48 23.71
C ASP A 14 -23.81 -42.54 24.26
N VAL A 15 -22.52 -42.18 24.51
CA VAL A 15 -21.58 -43.06 25.19
C VAL A 15 -21.97 -43.28 26.66
N ARG A 16 -22.36 -42.20 27.35
CA ARG A 16 -22.77 -42.27 28.77
C ARG A 16 -24.02 -43.09 28.95
N ASP A 17 -24.95 -42.98 28.01
CA ASP A 17 -26.22 -43.73 27.99
C ASP A 17 -26.06 -45.19 27.44
N HIS A 18 -24.80 -45.62 27.20
CA HIS A 18 -24.43 -46.94 26.66
C HIS A 18 -25.00 -47.25 25.28
N ARG A 19 -25.40 -46.23 24.47
CA ARG A 19 -25.93 -46.41 23.11
C ARG A 19 -24.83 -46.70 22.09
N ILE A 20 -23.65 -46.16 22.32
CA ILE A 20 -22.43 -46.38 21.51
C ILE A 20 -21.21 -46.65 22.37
N THR A 21 -20.21 -47.31 21.79
CA THR A 21 -18.93 -47.55 22.47
C THR A 21 -18.00 -46.34 22.36
N GLN A 22 -17.01 -46.23 23.26
CA GLN A 22 -15.97 -45.19 23.18
C GLN A 22 -15.17 -45.25 21.88
N VAL A 23 -14.96 -46.48 21.33
CA VAL A 23 -14.28 -46.66 20.04
C VAL A 23 -15.11 -46.05 18.93
N ARG A 24 -16.43 -46.29 18.90
CA ARG A 24 -17.32 -45.72 17.90
C ARG A 24 -17.43 -44.21 18.03
N ALA A 25 -17.46 -43.66 19.24
CA ALA A 25 -17.42 -42.23 19.48
C ALA A 25 -16.11 -41.58 18.99
N ALA A 26 -14.98 -42.27 19.14
CA ALA A 26 -13.68 -41.85 18.65
C ALA A 26 -13.68 -41.70 17.10
N GLU A 27 -14.29 -42.67 16.40
CA GLU A 27 -14.46 -42.63 14.94
C GLU A 27 -15.35 -41.44 14.51
N ILE A 28 -16.53 -41.28 15.13
CA ILE A 28 -17.48 -40.23 14.82
C ILE A 28 -16.87 -38.82 14.99
N LEU A 29 -16.13 -38.63 16.09
CA LEU A 29 -15.54 -37.33 16.43
C LEU A 29 -14.15 -37.11 15.84
N ASN A 30 -13.60 -38.14 15.16
CA ASN A 30 -12.23 -38.15 14.65
C ASN A 30 -11.19 -37.80 15.76
N LEU A 31 -11.33 -38.46 16.91
CA LEU A 31 -10.48 -38.31 18.09
C LEU A 31 -9.94 -39.68 18.54
N SER A 32 -8.88 -39.67 19.37
CA SER A 32 -8.42 -40.93 20.00
C SER A 32 -9.36 -41.37 21.13
N THR A 33 -9.45 -42.68 21.40
CA THR A 33 -10.21 -43.23 22.52
C THR A 33 -9.80 -42.62 23.85
N ARG A 34 -8.50 -42.33 24.04
CA ARG A 34 -7.97 -41.65 25.23
C ARG A 34 -8.55 -40.22 25.36
N GLN A 35 -8.75 -39.50 24.25
CA GLN A 35 -9.40 -38.21 24.28
C GLN A 35 -10.89 -38.32 24.64
N ILE A 36 -11.59 -39.34 24.14
CA ILE A 36 -13.00 -39.60 24.50
C ILE A 36 -13.09 -39.85 25.99
N THR A 37 -12.25 -40.71 26.57
CA THR A 37 -12.20 -40.95 28.03
C THR A 37 -12.00 -39.68 28.83
N ARG A 38 -11.07 -38.82 28.42
CA ARG A 38 -10.82 -37.53 29.08
C ARG A 38 -12.03 -36.57 28.98
N LEU A 39 -12.70 -36.52 27.83
CA LEU A 39 -13.90 -35.68 27.62
C LEU A 39 -15.07 -36.22 28.45
N LEU A 40 -15.26 -37.52 28.58
CA LEU A 40 -16.28 -38.13 29.46
C LEU A 40 -16.00 -37.81 30.92
N GLN A 41 -14.75 -37.89 31.37
CA GLN A 41 -14.39 -37.49 32.75
C GLN A 41 -14.75 -36.03 33.01
N LYS A 42 -14.38 -35.13 32.09
CA LYS A 42 -14.72 -33.71 32.22
C LYS A 42 -16.24 -33.47 32.18
N LEU A 43 -16.96 -34.18 31.33
CA LEU A 43 -18.43 -34.07 31.27
C LEU A 43 -19.08 -34.53 32.57
N ASN A 44 -18.52 -35.57 33.20
CA ASN A 44 -19.04 -36.12 34.48
C ASN A 44 -18.67 -35.23 35.67
N GLN A 45 -17.48 -34.60 35.65
CA GLN A 45 -17.00 -33.73 36.76
C GLN A 45 -17.58 -32.32 36.69
N ASP A 46 -17.49 -31.69 35.51
CA ASP A 46 -17.79 -30.26 35.32
C ASP A 46 -19.08 -30.04 34.54
N GLY A 47 -19.81 -31.10 34.17
CA GLY A 47 -20.98 -31.03 33.35
C GLY A 47 -20.66 -30.53 31.93
N VAL A 48 -21.63 -29.89 31.30
CA VAL A 48 -21.50 -29.36 29.92
C VAL A 48 -20.41 -28.30 29.81
N SER A 49 -20.15 -27.55 30.87
CA SER A 49 -19.11 -26.51 30.91
C SER A 49 -17.69 -27.12 30.76
N GLY A 50 -17.45 -28.35 31.21
CA GLY A 50 -16.17 -29.03 31.04
C GLY A 50 -15.77 -29.36 29.59
N LEU A 51 -16.72 -29.29 28.66
CA LEU A 51 -16.45 -29.45 27.23
C LEU A 51 -16.02 -28.15 26.53
N ALA A 52 -16.19 -27.01 27.18
CA ALA A 52 -15.73 -25.75 26.64
C ALA A 52 -14.19 -25.68 26.67
N HIS A 53 -13.58 -25.07 25.66
CA HIS A 53 -12.14 -24.91 25.61
C HIS A 53 -11.63 -24.04 26.76
N ALA A 54 -10.64 -24.52 27.52
CA ALA A 54 -10.12 -23.86 28.72
C ALA A 54 -9.60 -22.42 28.48
N SER A 55 -9.14 -22.12 27.26
CA SER A 55 -8.69 -20.78 26.88
C SER A 55 -9.83 -19.83 26.42
N ARG A 56 -11.09 -20.28 26.48
CA ARG A 56 -12.21 -19.43 26.08
C ARG A 56 -12.35 -18.26 27.03
N GLY A 57 -12.34 -17.04 26.47
CA GLY A 57 -12.41 -15.79 27.24
C GLY A 57 -11.09 -15.34 27.88
N GLN A 58 -10.02 -16.13 27.75
CA GLN A 58 -8.70 -15.69 28.19
C GLN A 58 -7.99 -14.91 27.11
N PRO A 59 -7.30 -13.79 27.43
CA PRO A 59 -6.47 -13.07 26.47
C PRO A 59 -5.34 -13.97 25.97
N GLY A 60 -5.08 -13.94 24.65
CA GLY A 60 -3.98 -14.73 24.07
C GLY A 60 -2.62 -14.31 24.64
N HIS A 61 -1.67 -15.24 24.73
CA HIS A 61 -0.31 -15.03 25.26
C HIS A 61 0.49 -13.92 24.55
N HIS A 62 0.08 -13.52 23.34
CA HIS A 62 0.72 -12.44 22.56
C HIS A 62 -0.08 -11.12 22.59
N ARG A 63 -0.93 -10.92 23.61
CA ARG A 63 -1.62 -9.66 23.76
C ARG A 63 -0.64 -8.59 24.24
N HIS A 64 -0.54 -7.51 23.48
CA HIS A 64 0.22 -6.35 23.91
C HIS A 64 -0.41 -5.69 25.14
N ASP A 65 0.40 -5.04 25.94
CA ASP A 65 -0.05 -4.26 27.09
C ASP A 65 -1.03 -3.16 26.67
N GLU A 66 -2.07 -2.92 27.47
CA GLU A 66 -3.08 -1.90 27.22
C GLU A 66 -2.50 -0.48 27.30
N LEU A 67 -1.47 -0.27 28.15
CA LEU A 67 -0.74 1.00 28.22
C LEU A 67 -0.01 1.29 26.90
N LEU A 68 0.66 0.29 26.32
CA LEU A 68 1.32 0.41 25.03
C LEU A 68 0.32 0.72 23.91
N LYS A 69 -0.83 0.05 23.92
CA LYS A 69 -1.91 0.30 22.95
C LYS A 69 -2.44 1.72 23.06
N SER A 70 -2.74 2.18 24.28
CA SER A 70 -3.22 3.54 24.53
C SER A 70 -2.22 4.60 24.07
N LYS A 71 -0.92 4.41 24.37
CA LYS A 71 0.16 5.26 23.89
C LYS A 71 0.22 5.34 22.37
N CYS A 72 0.15 4.18 21.70
CA CYS A 72 0.15 4.14 20.23
C CYS A 72 -1.05 4.88 19.62
N LEU A 73 -2.25 4.68 20.19
CA LEU A 73 -3.47 5.32 19.70
C LEU A 73 -3.44 6.84 19.93
N SER A 74 -2.91 7.32 21.05
CA SER A 74 -2.70 8.76 21.30
C SER A 74 -1.78 9.37 20.25
N ILE A 75 -0.61 8.77 20.00
CA ILE A 75 0.32 9.23 18.97
C ILE A 75 -0.34 9.26 17.59
N ILE A 76 -1.10 8.22 17.23
CA ILE A 76 -1.79 8.16 15.93
C ILE A 76 -2.83 9.27 15.83
N SER A 77 -3.61 9.53 16.86
CA SER A 77 -4.64 10.56 16.83
C SER A 77 -4.08 11.99 16.83
N GLU A 78 -2.93 12.22 17.48
CA GLU A 78 -2.32 13.54 17.61
C GLU A 78 -1.41 13.90 16.42
N HIS A 79 -0.60 12.95 15.95
CA HIS A 79 0.47 13.22 14.98
C HIS A 79 0.25 12.55 13.62
N LEU A 80 -0.48 11.42 13.57
CA LEU A 80 -0.61 10.60 12.35
C LEU A 80 -2.06 10.54 11.85
N LEU A 81 -2.83 11.60 12.06
CA LEU A 81 -4.23 11.65 11.65
C LEU A 81 -4.37 11.46 10.12
N GLY A 82 -5.24 10.52 9.72
CA GLY A 82 -5.48 10.18 8.32
C GLY A 82 -4.44 9.24 7.69
N PHE A 83 -3.44 8.79 8.45
CA PHE A 83 -2.49 7.78 7.97
C PHE A 83 -3.16 6.41 7.84
N GLY A 84 -2.78 5.64 6.80
CA GLY A 84 -3.16 4.23 6.72
C GLY A 84 -2.30 3.38 7.67
N PRO A 85 -2.75 2.15 8.04
CA PRO A 85 -2.07 1.34 9.04
C PRO A 85 -0.61 1.01 8.73
N THR A 86 -0.27 0.83 7.46
CA THR A 86 1.11 0.55 7.02
C THR A 86 2.02 1.76 7.27
N LEU A 87 1.61 2.94 6.81
CA LEU A 87 2.40 4.15 7.01
C LEU A 87 2.44 4.56 8.49
N ALA A 88 1.34 4.36 9.24
CA ALA A 88 1.33 4.58 10.68
C ALA A 88 2.34 3.68 11.41
N HIS A 89 2.42 2.39 11.06
CA HIS A 89 3.42 1.46 11.59
C HIS A 89 4.85 1.94 11.30
N GLU A 90 5.15 2.32 10.05
CA GLU A 90 6.47 2.82 9.65
C GLU A 90 6.88 4.03 10.52
N LYS A 91 5.97 4.99 10.70
CA LYS A 91 6.25 6.21 11.48
C LYS A 91 6.29 5.95 12.99
N LEU A 92 5.46 5.06 13.52
CA LEU A 92 5.54 4.62 14.91
C LEU A 92 6.92 4.00 15.21
N SER A 93 7.46 3.20 14.29
CA SER A 93 8.78 2.60 14.44
C SER A 93 9.91 3.63 14.26
N SER A 94 9.87 4.43 13.19
CA SER A 94 11.00 5.32 12.84
C SER A 94 11.09 6.58 13.68
N ILE A 95 9.96 7.16 14.11
CA ILE A 95 9.93 8.44 14.84
C ILE A 95 9.75 8.23 16.36
N PHE A 96 8.91 7.25 16.73
CA PHE A 96 8.50 7.07 18.14
C PHE A 96 9.10 5.81 18.79
N ASP A 97 9.95 5.08 18.08
CA ASP A 97 10.60 3.83 18.54
C ASP A 97 9.62 2.78 19.07
N LEU A 98 8.46 2.67 18.41
CA LEU A 98 7.39 1.73 18.77
C LEU A 98 7.21 0.67 17.68
N ASN A 99 7.87 -0.46 17.84
CA ASN A 99 7.82 -1.57 16.87
C ASN A 99 6.61 -2.48 17.13
N ILE A 100 5.47 -2.16 16.54
CA ILE A 100 4.20 -2.90 16.65
C ILE A 100 3.85 -3.48 15.27
N PRO A 101 3.51 -4.78 15.14
CA PRO A 101 3.14 -5.36 13.85
C PRO A 101 2.01 -4.59 13.15
N VAL A 102 2.12 -4.39 11.83
CA VAL A 102 1.16 -3.64 11.00
C VAL A 102 -0.29 -4.11 11.23
N GLU A 103 -0.50 -5.43 11.34
CA GLU A 103 -1.83 -6.00 11.53
C GLU A 103 -2.41 -5.66 12.92
N THR A 104 -1.55 -5.52 13.93
CA THR A 104 -1.96 -5.07 15.27
C THR A 104 -2.36 -3.60 15.24
N VAL A 105 -1.55 -2.75 14.59
CA VAL A 105 -1.87 -1.33 14.37
C VAL A 105 -3.20 -1.20 13.62
N ARG A 106 -3.39 -1.98 12.54
CA ARG A 106 -4.64 -1.98 11.76
C ARG A 106 -5.85 -2.29 12.63
N ARG A 107 -5.79 -3.36 13.43
CA ARG A 107 -6.90 -3.75 14.32
C ARG A 107 -7.19 -2.69 15.36
N TRP A 108 -6.17 -2.08 15.94
CA TRP A 108 -6.34 -1.01 16.92
C TRP A 108 -6.97 0.24 16.28
N MET A 109 -6.50 0.65 15.12
CA MET A 109 -7.06 1.80 14.40
C MET A 109 -8.52 1.57 13.99
N MET A 110 -8.87 0.37 13.51
CA MET A 110 -10.25 0.02 13.17
C MET A 110 -11.17 0.01 14.40
N ALA A 111 -10.69 -0.54 15.53
CA ALA A 111 -11.47 -0.61 16.77
C ALA A 111 -11.71 0.75 17.44
N ASN A 112 -10.96 1.79 17.05
CA ASN A 112 -11.08 3.15 17.57
C ASN A 112 -11.48 4.17 16.48
N ASP A 113 -12.06 3.70 15.37
CA ASP A 113 -12.55 4.52 14.23
C ASP A 113 -11.51 5.47 13.62
N LEU A 114 -10.23 5.21 13.84
CA LEU A 114 -9.11 5.99 13.27
C LEU A 114 -8.82 5.62 11.81
N TRP A 115 -9.32 4.47 11.36
CA TRP A 115 -9.17 4.02 9.98
C TRP A 115 -10.28 3.05 9.57
N ILE A 116 -10.82 3.28 8.37
CA ILE A 116 -11.87 2.44 7.77
C ILE A 116 -11.30 1.76 6.51
N PRO A 117 -11.39 0.42 6.38
CA PRO A 117 -10.90 -0.28 5.19
C PRO A 117 -11.68 0.15 3.94
N ARG A 118 -10.98 0.41 2.84
CA ARG A 118 -11.62 0.67 1.56
C ARG A 118 -12.41 -0.58 1.15
N SER A 119 -13.69 -0.43 0.76
CA SER A 119 -14.51 -1.54 0.26
C SER A 119 -13.76 -2.28 -0.86
N LYS A 120 -13.81 -3.62 -0.86
CA LYS A 120 -13.21 -4.44 -1.91
C LYS A 120 -13.82 -4.04 -3.25
N ARG A 121 -13.07 -3.35 -4.09
CA ARG A 121 -13.50 -3.03 -5.45
C ARG A 121 -13.63 -4.34 -6.25
N LEU A 122 -14.68 -4.46 -7.07
CA LEU A 122 -14.78 -5.53 -8.07
C LEU A 122 -13.48 -5.59 -8.87
N LYS A 123 -12.89 -6.78 -8.96
CA LYS A 123 -11.67 -7.02 -9.75
C LYS A 123 -12.02 -6.75 -11.21
N ARG A 124 -11.49 -5.68 -11.80
CA ARG A 124 -11.54 -5.48 -13.25
C ARG A 124 -10.63 -6.51 -13.92
N PRO A 125 -10.99 -7.08 -15.07
CA PRO A 125 -10.11 -7.96 -15.81
C PRO A 125 -8.79 -7.22 -16.09
N TYR A 126 -7.70 -7.80 -15.62
CA TYR A 126 -6.36 -7.24 -15.78
C TYR A 126 -5.76 -7.78 -17.07
N GLN A 127 -5.42 -6.90 -18.01
CA GLN A 127 -4.59 -7.24 -19.13
C GLN A 127 -3.11 -7.09 -18.71
N PRO A 128 -2.35 -8.18 -18.65
CA PRO A 128 -0.94 -8.10 -18.31
C PRO A 128 -0.19 -7.26 -19.34
N ARG A 129 0.55 -6.26 -18.89
CA ARG A 129 1.51 -5.53 -19.71
C ARG A 129 2.89 -6.12 -19.41
N TYR A 130 3.65 -6.43 -20.46
CA TYR A 130 5.06 -6.76 -20.32
C TYR A 130 5.83 -5.52 -19.87
N ASN A 131 6.57 -5.65 -18.80
CA ASN A 131 7.52 -4.64 -18.35
C ASN A 131 8.79 -4.75 -19.18
N ARG A 132 9.57 -3.68 -19.23
CA ARG A 132 10.92 -3.76 -19.77
C ARG A 132 11.80 -4.60 -18.85
N ASP A 133 12.85 -5.19 -19.41
CA ASP A 133 13.71 -6.11 -18.67
C ASP A 133 14.84 -5.37 -17.96
N CYS A 134 15.32 -4.24 -18.52
CA CYS A 134 16.47 -3.52 -18.03
C CYS A 134 16.12 -2.14 -17.46
N PHE A 135 16.82 -1.78 -16.37
CA PHE A 135 16.80 -0.43 -15.81
C PHE A 135 17.24 0.61 -16.85
N GLY A 136 16.52 1.73 -16.94
CA GLY A 136 16.82 2.82 -17.87
C GLY A 136 16.39 2.57 -19.31
N GLU A 137 15.82 1.40 -19.63
CA GLU A 137 15.30 1.13 -20.98
C GLU A 137 14.06 1.97 -21.30
N LEU A 138 13.14 2.11 -20.34
CA LEU A 138 11.94 2.91 -20.51
C LEU A 138 11.59 3.63 -19.22
N ILE A 139 11.54 4.94 -19.28
CA ILE A 139 11.14 5.78 -18.16
C ILE A 139 9.75 6.36 -18.43
N GLN A 140 8.80 6.03 -17.57
CA GLN A 140 7.47 6.63 -17.61
C GLN A 140 7.53 8.01 -16.98
N ILE A 141 7.03 9.01 -17.68
CA ILE A 141 6.93 10.40 -17.22
C ILE A 141 5.49 10.85 -17.20
N ASP A 142 5.11 11.60 -16.17
CA ASP A 142 3.76 12.11 -15.99
C ASP A 142 3.75 13.36 -15.12
N GLY A 143 2.78 14.26 -15.37
CA GLY A 143 2.47 15.36 -14.50
C GLY A 143 1.20 15.08 -13.68
N SER A 144 1.22 15.36 -12.40
CA SER A 144 0.07 15.18 -11.51
C SER A 144 -0.30 16.49 -10.83
N TYR A 145 -1.35 17.15 -11.32
CA TYR A 145 -1.88 18.36 -10.70
C TYR A 145 -2.80 18.00 -9.53
N HIS A 146 -2.46 18.48 -8.34
CA HIS A 146 -3.18 18.13 -7.12
C HIS A 146 -2.97 19.18 -6.02
N ASP A 147 -3.78 19.12 -4.94
CA ASP A 147 -3.52 19.84 -3.71
C ASP A 147 -2.47 19.11 -2.87
N TRP A 148 -1.21 19.24 -3.27
CA TRP A 148 -0.09 18.52 -2.66
C TRP A 148 0.26 19.00 -1.24
N PHE A 149 -0.19 20.20 -0.89
CA PHE A 149 0.13 20.83 0.39
C PHE A 149 -1.06 20.89 1.36
N GLU A 150 -2.21 20.28 1.02
CA GLU A 150 -3.41 20.28 1.87
C GLU A 150 -3.82 21.72 2.30
N GLY A 151 -3.82 22.66 1.37
CA GLY A 151 -4.16 24.07 1.62
C GLY A 151 -3.04 24.91 2.24
N ARG A 152 -1.87 24.34 2.61
CA ARG A 152 -0.70 25.09 3.14
C ARG A 152 0.00 25.92 2.05
N ALA A 153 -0.16 25.57 0.78
CA ALA A 153 0.26 26.31 -0.40
C ALA A 153 -0.76 26.16 -1.52
N ALA A 154 -0.57 26.87 -2.62
CA ALA A 154 -1.41 26.74 -3.82
C ALA A 154 -1.28 25.33 -4.42
N LYS A 155 -2.35 24.88 -5.11
CA LYS A 155 -2.29 23.65 -5.91
C LYS A 155 -1.21 23.75 -6.96
N CYS A 156 -0.47 22.68 -7.16
CA CYS A 156 0.65 22.65 -8.07
C CYS A 156 0.77 21.29 -8.77
N CYS A 157 1.70 21.16 -9.70
CA CYS A 157 1.96 19.94 -10.43
C CYS A 157 3.20 19.23 -9.87
N LEU A 158 3.14 17.92 -9.73
CA LEU A 158 4.28 17.05 -9.46
C LEU A 158 4.66 16.31 -10.75
N LEU A 159 5.84 16.54 -11.27
CA LEU A 159 6.43 15.75 -12.34
C LEU A 159 7.04 14.47 -11.75
N VAL A 160 6.71 13.33 -12.34
CA VAL A 160 7.11 12.00 -11.85
C VAL A 160 7.85 11.25 -12.94
N TYR A 161 9.03 10.73 -12.62
CA TYR A 161 9.85 9.87 -13.46
C TYR A 161 9.98 8.52 -12.77
N ILE A 162 9.50 7.46 -13.39
CA ILE A 162 9.53 6.10 -12.84
C ILE A 162 10.08 5.11 -13.85
N ASP A 163 10.98 4.24 -13.41
CA ASP A 163 11.53 3.19 -14.26
C ASP A 163 10.51 2.07 -14.52
N ASP A 164 10.34 1.69 -15.77
CA ASP A 164 9.37 0.66 -16.16
C ASP A 164 9.78 -0.74 -15.72
N ALA A 165 11.05 -1.06 -15.71
CA ALA A 165 11.55 -2.38 -15.32
C ALA A 165 11.40 -2.60 -13.81
N THR A 166 11.94 -1.71 -13.01
CA THR A 166 12.03 -1.86 -11.55
C THR A 166 10.86 -1.29 -10.79
N GLY A 167 10.18 -0.28 -11.36
CA GLY A 167 9.15 0.50 -10.69
C GLY A 167 9.68 1.52 -9.68
N LYS A 168 11.00 1.76 -9.64
CA LYS A 168 11.62 2.75 -8.77
C LYS A 168 11.29 4.16 -9.22
N LEU A 169 11.06 5.05 -8.26
CA LEU A 169 11.02 6.49 -8.49
C LEU A 169 12.44 6.97 -8.75
N LEU A 170 12.65 7.67 -9.86
CA LEU A 170 13.96 8.14 -10.25
C LEU A 170 14.10 9.65 -10.08
N HIS A 171 13.04 10.40 -10.39
CA HIS A 171 13.05 11.84 -10.21
C HIS A 171 11.64 12.35 -9.93
N LEU A 172 11.54 13.30 -9.02
CA LEU A 172 10.33 14.04 -8.68
C LEU A 172 10.65 15.54 -8.68
N ARG A 173 9.73 16.35 -9.18
CA ARG A 173 9.84 17.81 -9.14
C ARG A 173 8.48 18.46 -9.02
N PHE A 174 8.31 19.33 -8.04
CA PHE A 174 7.16 20.24 -7.98
C PHE A 174 7.38 21.47 -8.86
N CYS A 175 6.34 21.86 -9.56
CA CYS A 175 6.27 23.09 -10.36
C CYS A 175 4.86 23.68 -10.24
N GLU A 176 4.71 24.99 -10.46
CA GLU A 176 3.42 25.65 -10.39
C GLU A 176 2.45 25.15 -11.45
N ALA A 177 2.97 24.94 -12.67
CA ALA A 177 2.24 24.40 -13.80
C ALA A 177 3.13 23.46 -14.60
N GLU A 178 2.51 22.58 -15.38
CA GLU A 178 3.19 21.63 -16.26
C GLU A 178 3.71 22.33 -17.51
N THR A 179 5.01 22.71 -17.51
CA THR A 179 5.63 23.43 -18.62
C THR A 179 6.71 22.61 -19.32
N THR A 180 6.99 22.93 -20.58
CA THR A 180 8.09 22.34 -21.35
C THR A 180 9.44 22.55 -20.63
N PHE A 181 9.64 23.72 -20.03
CA PHE A 181 10.87 24.07 -19.33
C PHE A 181 11.07 23.20 -18.06
N ASP A 182 10.01 22.97 -17.30
CA ASP A 182 10.09 22.09 -16.12
C ASP A 182 10.44 20.65 -16.49
N TYR A 183 9.88 20.14 -17.59
CA TYR A 183 10.28 18.82 -18.11
C TYR A 183 11.73 18.80 -18.58
N MET A 184 12.24 19.86 -19.20
CA MET A 184 13.65 19.95 -19.60
C MET A 184 14.57 19.91 -18.37
N LEU A 185 14.26 20.70 -17.33
CA LEU A 185 15.01 20.71 -16.09
C LEU A 185 14.99 19.34 -15.39
N SER A 186 13.83 18.72 -15.32
CA SER A 186 13.66 17.39 -14.70
C SER A 186 14.39 16.29 -15.48
N THR A 187 14.31 16.34 -16.82
CA THR A 187 15.01 15.40 -17.70
C THR A 187 16.53 15.57 -17.58
N ARG A 188 17.00 16.82 -17.51
CA ARG A 188 18.42 17.10 -17.31
C ARG A 188 18.90 16.51 -15.96
N ALA A 189 18.21 16.79 -14.88
CA ALA A 189 18.56 16.26 -13.55
C ALA A 189 18.54 14.71 -13.53
N TYR A 190 17.55 14.09 -14.17
CA TYR A 190 17.51 12.64 -14.35
C TYR A 190 18.74 12.12 -15.10
N ILE A 191 19.09 12.73 -16.25
CA ILE A 191 20.22 12.28 -17.10
C ILE A 191 21.56 12.46 -16.37
N GLU A 192 21.74 13.57 -15.64
CA GLU A 192 22.95 13.84 -14.86
C GLU A 192 23.17 12.78 -13.76
N GLN A 193 22.09 12.22 -13.20
CA GLN A 193 22.17 11.24 -12.12
C GLN A 193 22.25 9.78 -12.62
N TYR A 194 21.51 9.41 -13.67
CA TYR A 194 21.32 8.02 -14.09
C TYR A 194 21.83 7.71 -15.50
N GLY A 195 22.19 8.73 -16.25
CA GLY A 195 22.52 8.59 -17.66
C GLY A 195 21.29 8.69 -18.57
N LYS A 196 21.52 8.57 -19.88
CA LYS A 196 20.44 8.65 -20.89
C LYS A 196 19.61 7.37 -20.89
N PRO A 197 18.27 7.45 -20.82
CA PRO A 197 17.41 6.29 -21.07
C PRO A 197 17.34 5.99 -22.57
N LEU A 198 16.88 4.80 -22.93
CA LEU A 198 16.61 4.50 -24.35
C LEU A 198 15.35 5.25 -24.80
N ALA A 199 14.29 5.29 -23.97
CA ALA A 199 13.06 5.96 -24.30
C ALA A 199 12.34 6.55 -23.10
N PHE A 200 11.61 7.62 -23.33
CA PHE A 200 10.57 8.11 -22.42
C PHE A 200 9.18 7.63 -22.87
N TYR A 201 8.31 7.37 -21.92
CA TYR A 201 6.93 6.99 -22.14
C TYR A 201 5.99 8.02 -21.50
N SER A 202 5.23 8.72 -22.31
CA SER A 202 4.40 9.83 -21.89
C SER A 202 2.98 9.73 -22.46
N ASP A 203 2.05 10.55 -21.99
CA ASP A 203 0.78 10.74 -22.67
C ASP A 203 0.92 11.68 -23.89
N LYS A 204 -0.23 12.00 -24.52
CA LYS A 204 -0.29 12.90 -25.66
C LYS A 204 -0.46 14.37 -25.24
N HIS A 205 0.05 14.77 -24.07
CA HIS A 205 -0.02 16.14 -23.60
C HIS A 205 0.67 17.10 -24.58
N SER A 206 0.24 18.37 -24.60
CA SER A 206 0.72 19.39 -25.53
C SER A 206 2.23 19.67 -25.43
N VAL A 207 2.84 19.43 -24.29
CA VAL A 207 4.29 19.51 -24.07
C VAL A 207 5.04 18.53 -24.96
N PHE A 208 4.49 17.35 -25.16
CA PHE A 208 5.15 16.25 -25.89
C PHE A 208 4.73 16.16 -27.34
N ARG A 209 3.52 16.60 -27.69
CA ARG A 209 2.96 16.48 -29.03
C ARG A 209 2.17 17.71 -29.45
N VAL A 210 2.40 18.20 -30.65
CA VAL A 210 1.59 19.24 -31.28
C VAL A 210 0.30 18.62 -31.82
N ASN A 211 -0.87 19.02 -31.29
CA ASN A 211 -2.19 18.49 -31.67
C ASN A 211 -2.86 19.30 -32.78
N GLN A 212 -2.12 19.81 -33.77
CA GLN A 212 -2.73 20.52 -34.90
C GLN A 212 -3.18 19.58 -36.02
N LYS A 213 -4.45 19.69 -36.40
CA LYS A 213 -5.08 18.93 -37.51
C LYS A 213 -4.70 19.41 -38.91
N SER A 214 -3.78 20.35 -39.11
CA SER A 214 -3.39 20.83 -40.44
C SER A 214 -2.25 20.00 -41.04
N ARG A 215 -2.49 19.65 -42.27
CA ARG A 215 -1.64 18.82 -43.14
C ARG A 215 -0.23 19.41 -43.31
N LYS A 216 0.74 18.50 -43.35
CA LYS A 216 2.05 18.62 -43.97
C LYS A 216 3.25 19.14 -43.17
N ASP A 217 3.26 19.13 -41.84
CA ASP A 217 4.56 19.02 -41.13
C ASP A 217 4.27 18.54 -39.72
N SER A 218 4.80 17.40 -39.36
CA SER A 218 4.81 16.93 -37.97
C SER A 218 5.71 17.88 -37.17
N GLN A 219 5.15 19.01 -36.72
CA GLN A 219 5.90 19.94 -35.89
C GLN A 219 6.27 19.21 -34.59
N ILE A 220 7.55 18.92 -34.47
CA ILE A 220 8.15 18.35 -33.26
C ILE A 220 8.14 19.46 -32.19
N THR A 221 7.67 19.13 -30.98
CA THR A 221 7.72 20.08 -29.86
C THR A 221 9.18 20.39 -29.49
N GLN A 222 9.42 21.50 -28.79
CA GLN A 222 10.75 21.84 -28.30
C GLN A 222 11.36 20.70 -27.46
N PHE A 223 10.56 20.08 -26.60
CA PHE A 223 10.99 18.92 -25.82
C PHE A 223 11.36 17.73 -26.71
N GLY A 224 10.53 17.40 -27.69
CA GLY A 224 10.79 16.32 -28.63
C GLY A 224 12.06 16.58 -29.47
N ARG A 225 12.35 17.84 -29.83
CA ARG A 225 13.58 18.21 -30.54
C ARG A 225 14.82 17.92 -29.71
N ILE A 226 14.83 18.32 -28.44
CA ILE A 226 15.94 18.07 -27.51
C ILE A 226 16.15 16.55 -27.32
N LEU A 227 15.07 15.78 -27.18
CA LEU A 227 15.19 14.34 -27.06
C LEU A 227 15.82 13.70 -28.31
N ASN A 228 15.43 14.16 -29.50
CA ASN A 228 16.04 13.70 -30.75
C ASN A 228 17.55 14.02 -30.83
N GLU A 229 17.97 15.24 -30.42
CA GLU A 229 19.38 15.61 -30.36
C GLU A 229 20.18 14.75 -29.35
N LEU A 230 19.51 14.31 -28.28
CA LEU A 230 20.10 13.43 -27.28
C LEU A 230 20.04 11.94 -27.68
N ASN A 231 19.47 11.57 -28.81
CA ASN A 231 19.17 10.20 -29.24
C ASN A 231 18.34 9.44 -28.18
N ILE A 232 17.29 10.06 -27.67
CA ILE A 232 16.33 9.46 -26.75
C ILE A 232 14.97 9.39 -27.44
N ASP A 233 14.39 8.20 -27.50
CA ASP A 233 13.06 8.01 -28.10
C ASP A 233 11.97 8.55 -27.15
N ILE A 234 10.84 8.97 -27.75
CA ILE A 234 9.61 9.25 -27.02
C ILE A 234 8.47 8.40 -27.54
N ILE A 235 7.86 7.63 -26.67
CA ILE A 235 6.76 6.73 -26.96
C ILE A 235 5.49 7.30 -26.35
N PHE A 236 4.41 7.42 -27.12
CA PHE A 236 3.14 7.96 -26.64
C PHE A 236 2.16 6.86 -26.28
N ALA A 237 1.59 6.95 -25.10
CA ALA A 237 0.53 6.06 -24.65
C ALA A 237 -0.71 6.18 -25.53
N ASN A 238 -1.19 5.08 -26.07
CA ASN A 238 -2.43 5.02 -26.83
C ASN A 238 -3.67 4.75 -25.94
N SER A 239 -3.47 4.32 -24.71
CA SER A 239 -4.53 4.05 -23.75
C SER A 239 -4.08 4.37 -22.32
N PRO A 240 -5.01 4.75 -21.41
CA PRO A 240 -4.69 4.97 -20.00
C PRO A 240 -4.08 3.72 -19.33
N GLN A 241 -4.52 2.52 -19.70
CA GLN A 241 -4.01 1.26 -19.14
C GLN A 241 -2.52 1.06 -19.41
N ALA A 242 -2.00 1.63 -20.50
CA ALA A 242 -0.60 1.55 -20.86
C ALA A 242 0.33 2.31 -19.88
N LYS A 243 -0.17 3.29 -19.11
CA LYS A 243 0.54 4.07 -18.08
C LYS A 243 0.32 3.54 -16.66
N GLY A 244 -0.09 2.29 -16.48
CA GLY A 244 -0.51 1.74 -15.19
C GLY A 244 0.55 1.79 -14.07
N ARG A 245 1.84 1.97 -14.35
CA ARG A 245 2.87 2.16 -13.30
C ARG A 245 2.84 3.58 -12.75
N VAL A 246 2.95 4.59 -13.63
CA VAL A 246 2.96 5.99 -13.18
C VAL A 246 1.62 6.39 -12.56
N GLU A 247 0.48 5.86 -13.05
CA GLU A 247 -0.82 6.08 -12.40
C GLU A 247 -0.89 5.50 -10.98
N ARG A 248 -0.32 4.31 -10.78
CA ARG A 248 -0.21 3.71 -9.43
C ARG A 248 0.74 4.48 -8.54
N ALA A 249 1.88 4.92 -9.08
CA ALA A 249 2.82 5.77 -8.37
C ALA A 249 2.16 7.08 -7.95
N ASN A 250 1.49 7.78 -8.86
CA ASN A 250 0.78 9.02 -8.56
C ASN A 250 -0.26 8.83 -7.43
N ARG A 251 -1.02 7.73 -7.46
CA ARG A 251 -1.98 7.43 -6.38
C ARG A 251 -1.28 7.19 -5.04
N THR A 252 -0.15 6.50 -5.04
CA THR A 252 0.64 6.25 -3.83
C THR A 252 1.26 7.54 -3.31
N LEU A 253 1.79 8.37 -4.21
CA LEU A 253 2.35 9.68 -3.87
C LEU A 253 1.28 10.63 -3.30
N GLN A 254 0.10 10.68 -3.91
CA GLN A 254 -1.03 11.47 -3.39
C GLN A 254 -1.47 11.04 -1.98
N ASP A 255 -1.27 9.78 -1.61
CA ASP A 255 -1.57 9.30 -0.27
C ASP A 255 -0.38 9.48 0.69
N ARG A 256 0.84 9.14 0.28
CA ARG A 256 2.04 9.05 1.13
C ARG A 256 2.83 10.36 1.18
N LEU A 257 3.20 10.91 0.03
CA LEU A 257 4.07 12.09 -0.08
C LEU A 257 3.46 13.31 0.63
N ILE A 258 2.16 13.54 0.46
CA ILE A 258 1.42 14.64 1.09
C ILE A 258 1.56 14.57 2.62
N LYS A 259 1.38 13.37 3.17
CA LYS A 259 1.42 13.12 4.62
C LYS A 259 2.83 13.25 5.19
N GLU A 260 3.82 12.78 4.46
CA GLU A 260 5.22 12.90 4.87
C GLU A 260 5.68 14.36 4.83
N MET A 261 5.35 15.13 3.79
CA MET A 261 5.60 16.57 3.75
C MET A 261 4.92 17.33 4.89
N ARG A 262 3.73 16.87 5.33
CA ARG A 262 3.05 17.45 6.48
C ARG A 262 3.82 17.19 7.79
N LEU A 263 4.36 16.00 7.99
CA LEU A 263 5.19 15.68 9.16
C LEU A 263 6.49 16.50 9.20
N GLU A 264 7.10 16.73 8.03
CA GLU A 264 8.30 17.53 7.91
C GLU A 264 8.02 19.05 7.94
N GLY A 265 6.75 19.47 8.07
CA GLY A 265 6.36 20.88 8.13
C GLY A 265 6.54 21.64 6.81
N ILE A 266 6.70 20.92 5.68
CA ILE A 266 6.95 21.50 4.37
C ILE A 266 5.69 22.21 3.84
N SER A 267 5.85 23.47 3.45
CA SER A 267 4.76 24.34 3.04
C SER A 267 5.00 25.12 1.74
N SER A 268 6.14 24.91 1.08
CA SER A 268 6.46 25.56 -0.19
C SER A 268 7.05 24.60 -1.22
N ILE A 269 6.91 24.96 -2.51
CA ILE A 269 7.51 24.21 -3.63
C ILE A 269 9.04 24.12 -3.50
N ALA A 270 9.68 25.18 -3.04
CA ALA A 270 11.13 25.22 -2.88
C ALA A 270 11.61 24.23 -1.80
N GLU A 271 11.01 24.26 -0.62
CA GLU A 271 11.29 23.30 0.46
C GLU A 271 11.03 21.86 0.03
N ALA A 272 9.88 21.63 -0.63
CA ALA A 272 9.51 20.32 -1.14
C ALA A 272 10.56 19.80 -2.12
N ASN A 273 10.97 20.60 -3.12
CA ASN A 273 11.97 20.19 -4.09
C ASN A 273 13.36 19.92 -3.46
N ALA A 274 13.72 20.63 -2.41
CA ALA A 274 14.96 20.38 -1.68
C ALA A 274 14.90 19.04 -0.91
N TRP A 275 13.74 18.65 -0.42
CA TRP A 275 13.54 17.43 0.38
C TRP A 275 13.26 16.17 -0.47
N LEU A 276 12.68 16.30 -1.67
CA LEU A 276 12.32 15.17 -2.53
C LEU A 276 13.42 14.13 -2.77
N PRO A 277 14.72 14.46 -2.91
CA PRO A 277 15.77 13.44 -3.04
C PRO A 277 15.83 12.46 -1.86
N CYS A 278 15.70 12.95 -0.63
CA CYS A 278 15.65 12.12 0.57
C CYS A 278 14.39 11.22 0.56
N PHE A 279 13.24 11.76 0.18
CA PHE A 279 12.00 10.99 0.05
C PHE A 279 12.14 9.87 -0.98
N ILE A 280 12.72 10.14 -2.16
CA ILE A 280 12.92 9.13 -3.23
C ILE A 280 13.79 7.97 -2.73
N GLU A 281 14.85 8.27 -2.00
CA GLU A 281 15.73 7.26 -1.43
C GLU A 281 14.98 6.32 -0.47
N HIS A 282 14.24 6.88 0.49
CA HIS A 282 13.43 6.10 1.43
C HIS A 282 12.29 5.33 0.75
N PHE A 283 11.67 5.92 -0.26
CA PHE A 283 10.56 5.28 -0.97
C PHE A 283 10.99 4.04 -1.76
N ASN A 284 12.23 4.03 -2.25
CA ASN A 284 12.79 2.97 -3.08
C ASN A 284 13.42 1.82 -2.29
N GLN A 285 13.60 1.96 -0.97
CA GLN A 285 14.06 0.88 -0.07
C GLN A 285 12.95 -0.14 0.17
#